data_d8e4bbca4210495396158f66160d9746
#
_entry.id   d8e4bbca4210495396158f66160d9746
#
_cell.length_a   1.000
_cell.length_b   1.000
_cell.length_c   1.000
_cell.angle_alpha   90.00
_cell.angle_beta   90.00
_cell.angle_gamma   90.00
#
_symmetry.space_group_name_H-M   'P 1'
#
loop_
_entity.id
_entity.type
_entity.pdbx_description
1 polymer ?
#
loop_
_entity_poly.entity_id
_entity_poly.type
_entity_poly.pdbx_seq_one_letter_code
_entity_poly.pdbx_strand_id
1 'polypeptide(L)'
;MKFLRLLLVPFALVVVLASRLGLPIRFGRIWSDRMGHMAGNMECYLCERKAGLSQGWDFWFHGAEPCNKQLALMLSRVVRIDPTPFTRICAMVNRLFAGWQKHEIDTLQVDRDVANLFDKYPPQLSFTPEEIAHGETQLARMGIPEGAKWVCLIVRDAAKHPHLPYHSYRNADIAAHAPAALALAERGYYVVRMGKDVLHPMPIKHPRIIDFAMQYDDFMAVYLGAHEVTSAACVYFR
;
A
#
# COMPACT_ATOMS: atom_id res chain seq x y z
N MET A 1 2.86 -28.88 -5.91
CA MET A 1 2.24 -27.58 -6.20
C MET A 1 2.08 -27.23 -7.68
N LYS A 2 3.05 -27.49 -8.57
CA LYS A 2 2.92 -27.18 -10.01
C LYS A 2 1.80 -27.97 -10.71
N PHE A 3 1.65 -29.25 -10.37
CA PHE A 3 0.64 -30.15 -10.97
C PHE A 3 -0.80 -29.73 -10.63
N LEU A 4 -1.04 -29.28 -9.39
CA LEU A 4 -2.36 -28.81 -8.97
C LEU A 4 -2.82 -27.56 -9.75
N ARG A 5 -1.87 -26.71 -10.16
CA ARG A 5 -2.17 -25.51 -10.97
C ARG A 5 -2.63 -25.87 -12.38
N LEU A 6 -2.10 -26.95 -12.97
CA LEU A 6 -2.52 -27.44 -14.29
C LEU A 6 -3.99 -27.90 -14.29
N LEU A 7 -4.47 -28.48 -13.19
CA LEU A 7 -5.87 -28.90 -13.06
C LEU A 7 -6.86 -27.72 -13.05
N LEU A 8 -6.40 -26.52 -12.71
CA LEU A 8 -7.24 -25.31 -12.71
C LEU A 8 -7.35 -24.65 -14.10
N VAL A 9 -6.49 -25.01 -15.05
CA VAL A 9 -6.46 -24.37 -16.39
C VAL A 9 -7.77 -24.56 -17.17
N PRO A 10 -8.41 -25.75 -17.21
CA PRO A 10 -9.69 -25.92 -17.91
C PRO A 10 -10.81 -25.01 -17.34
N PHE A 11 -10.86 -24.89 -16.00
CA PHE A 11 -11.83 -24.01 -15.33
C PHE A 11 -11.54 -22.53 -15.61
N ALA A 12 -10.27 -22.13 -15.60
CA ALA A 12 -9.87 -20.78 -15.96
C ALA A 12 -10.24 -20.46 -17.42
N LEU A 13 -10.08 -21.42 -18.34
CA LEU A 13 -10.48 -21.25 -19.73
C LEU A 13 -11.99 -20.98 -19.85
N VAL A 14 -12.83 -21.72 -19.10
CA VAL A 14 -14.28 -21.48 -19.07
C VAL A 14 -14.61 -20.06 -18.62
N VAL A 15 -13.98 -19.57 -17.54
CA VAL A 15 -14.20 -18.21 -17.04
C VAL A 15 -13.74 -17.16 -18.05
N VAL A 16 -12.59 -17.37 -18.69
CA VAL A 16 -12.08 -16.47 -19.73
C VAL A 16 -12.98 -16.46 -20.96
N LEU A 17 -13.47 -17.61 -21.41
CA LEU A 17 -14.43 -17.67 -22.51
C LEU A 17 -15.75 -16.98 -22.16
N ALA A 18 -16.25 -17.15 -20.95
CA ALA A 18 -17.44 -16.44 -20.47
C ALA A 18 -17.27 -14.92 -20.52
N SER A 19 -16.09 -14.41 -20.17
CA SER A 19 -15.78 -12.97 -20.31
C SER A 19 -15.84 -12.52 -21.78
N ARG A 20 -15.42 -13.37 -22.72
CA ARG A 20 -15.47 -13.10 -24.17
C ARG A 20 -16.88 -13.13 -24.74
N LEU A 21 -17.79 -13.86 -24.10
CA LEU A 21 -19.20 -13.92 -24.46
C LEU A 21 -20.06 -12.80 -23.87
N GLY A 22 -19.43 -11.79 -23.27
CA GLY A 22 -20.10 -10.57 -22.80
C GLY A 22 -20.22 -10.42 -21.30
N LEU A 23 -19.76 -11.37 -20.48
CA LEU A 23 -19.69 -11.16 -19.04
C LEU A 23 -18.58 -10.14 -18.72
N PRO A 24 -18.85 -9.11 -17.89
CA PRO A 24 -17.89 -8.03 -17.62
C PRO A 24 -16.81 -8.46 -16.60
N ILE A 25 -16.26 -9.66 -16.76
CA ILE A 25 -15.23 -10.22 -15.88
C ILE A 25 -13.88 -9.60 -16.21
N ARG A 26 -13.19 -9.10 -15.18
CA ARG A 26 -11.85 -8.56 -15.30
C ARG A 26 -10.94 -9.12 -14.19
N PHE A 27 -9.65 -9.20 -14.49
CA PHE A 27 -8.62 -9.72 -13.60
C PHE A 27 -7.63 -8.61 -13.25
N GLY A 28 -7.42 -8.37 -11.96
CA GLY A 28 -6.52 -7.36 -11.46
C GLY A 28 -5.36 -7.96 -10.66
N ARG A 29 -4.16 -7.45 -10.91
CA ARG A 29 -2.98 -7.74 -10.10
C ARG A 29 -2.72 -6.61 -9.12
N ILE A 30 -2.68 -6.93 -7.83
CA ILE A 30 -2.19 -6.00 -6.80
C ILE A 30 -0.66 -6.09 -6.78
N TRP A 31 0.02 -4.97 -6.95
CA TRP A 31 1.47 -4.86 -6.83
C TRP A 31 1.86 -4.80 -5.36
N SER A 32 1.76 -5.96 -4.70
CA SER A 32 1.80 -6.11 -3.25
C SER A 32 3.21 -6.11 -2.64
N ASP A 33 4.26 -6.10 -3.45
CA ASP A 33 5.66 -6.01 -3.03
C ASP A 33 6.11 -4.59 -2.62
N ARG A 34 5.29 -3.57 -2.91
CA ARG A 34 5.58 -2.16 -2.63
C ARG A 34 4.38 -1.47 -2.01
N MET A 35 4.59 -0.86 -0.85
CA MET A 35 3.52 -0.19 -0.09
C MET A 35 2.82 0.89 -0.92
N GLY A 36 3.57 1.72 -1.66
CA GLY A 36 3.00 2.77 -2.50
C GLY A 36 2.07 2.26 -3.60
N HIS A 37 2.46 1.20 -4.31
CA HIS A 37 1.59 0.60 -5.31
C HIS A 37 0.39 -0.12 -4.68
N MET A 38 0.60 -0.73 -3.52
CA MET A 38 -0.45 -1.45 -2.82
C MET A 38 -1.52 -0.50 -2.25
N ALA A 39 -1.11 0.67 -1.76
CA ALA A 39 -2.01 1.69 -1.24
C ALA A 39 -2.50 2.64 -2.34
N GLY A 40 -1.59 3.43 -2.91
CA GLY A 40 -1.94 4.55 -3.79
C GLY A 40 -2.61 4.13 -5.10
N ASN A 41 -2.06 3.11 -5.80
CA ASN A 41 -2.67 2.66 -7.04
C ASN A 41 -4.05 2.02 -6.80
N MET A 42 -4.20 1.30 -5.68
CA MET A 42 -5.51 0.71 -5.33
C MET A 42 -6.49 1.79 -4.91
N GLU A 43 -6.07 2.83 -4.21
CA GLU A 43 -6.92 3.98 -3.86
C GLU A 43 -7.38 4.71 -5.12
N CYS A 44 -6.50 4.99 -6.09
CA CYS A 44 -6.87 5.56 -7.38
C CYS A 44 -7.94 4.70 -8.07
N TYR A 45 -7.71 3.39 -8.18
CA TYR A 45 -8.67 2.46 -8.77
C TYR A 45 -10.02 2.47 -8.04
N LEU A 46 -10.02 2.48 -6.71
CA LEU A 46 -11.26 2.50 -5.92
C LEU A 46 -12.05 3.80 -6.13
N CYS A 47 -11.35 4.93 -6.20
CA CYS A 47 -11.96 6.22 -6.54
C CYS A 47 -12.52 6.23 -7.97
N GLU A 48 -11.83 5.65 -8.96
CA GLU A 48 -12.36 5.47 -10.31
C GLU A 48 -13.61 4.60 -10.34
N ARG A 49 -13.64 3.52 -9.55
CA ARG A 49 -14.84 2.70 -9.36
C ARG A 49 -15.99 3.52 -8.81
N LYS A 50 -15.73 4.31 -7.77
CA LYS A 50 -16.71 5.20 -7.12
C LYS A 50 -17.26 6.25 -8.10
N ALA A 51 -16.38 6.78 -8.95
CA ALA A 51 -16.72 7.74 -10.00
C ALA A 51 -17.45 7.12 -11.21
N GLY A 52 -17.59 5.79 -11.27
CA GLY A 52 -18.19 5.10 -12.42
C GLY A 52 -17.28 5.01 -13.66
N LEU A 53 -16.03 5.44 -13.57
CA LEU A 53 -15.05 5.40 -14.66
C LEU A 53 -14.54 4.00 -14.95
N SER A 54 -14.58 3.11 -13.98
CA SER A 54 -14.14 1.73 -14.08
C SER A 54 -15.27 0.79 -13.65
N GLN A 55 -15.77 -0.06 -14.56
CA GLN A 55 -16.89 -0.95 -14.29
C GLN A 55 -16.56 -2.37 -14.70
N GLY A 56 -17.07 -3.36 -13.94
CA GLY A 56 -16.89 -4.78 -14.21
C GLY A 56 -16.98 -5.62 -12.94
N TRP A 57 -16.89 -6.94 -13.15
CA TRP A 57 -16.74 -7.93 -12.07
C TRP A 57 -15.26 -8.21 -11.89
N ASP A 58 -14.67 -7.55 -10.92
CA ASP A 58 -13.24 -7.49 -10.75
C ASP A 58 -12.76 -8.52 -9.73
N PHE A 59 -11.85 -9.38 -10.15
CA PHE A 59 -11.21 -10.40 -9.34
C PHE A 59 -9.72 -10.09 -9.23
N TRP A 60 -9.23 -10.04 -8.01
CA TRP A 60 -7.88 -9.60 -7.69
C TRP A 60 -7.02 -10.74 -7.17
N PHE A 61 -5.73 -10.62 -7.38
CA PHE A 61 -4.74 -11.48 -6.76
C PHE A 61 -3.48 -10.69 -6.40
N HIS A 62 -2.82 -11.08 -5.32
CA HIS A 62 -1.53 -10.50 -4.96
C HIS A 62 -0.44 -10.94 -5.94
N GLY A 63 0.32 -9.99 -6.49
CA GLY A 63 1.43 -10.26 -7.40
C GLY A 63 2.61 -10.95 -6.71
N ALA A 64 2.85 -10.60 -5.45
CA ALA A 64 3.84 -11.18 -4.53
C ALA A 64 3.25 -11.26 -3.12
N GLU A 65 4.02 -11.75 -2.15
CA GLU A 65 3.68 -11.65 -0.73
C GLU A 65 3.46 -10.18 -0.37
N PRO A 66 2.36 -9.82 0.30
CA PRO A 66 2.10 -8.45 0.69
C PRO A 66 3.20 -7.88 1.59
N CYS A 67 3.75 -6.73 1.20
CA CYS A 67 4.78 -6.04 1.97
C CYS A 67 4.27 -5.48 3.30
N ASN A 68 2.94 -5.35 3.45
CA ASN A 68 2.26 -4.92 4.65
C ASN A 68 0.94 -5.70 4.81
N LYS A 69 0.79 -6.42 5.93
CA LYS A 69 -0.36 -7.29 6.20
C LYS A 69 -1.62 -6.49 6.54
N GLN A 70 -1.48 -5.37 7.25
CA GLN A 70 -2.62 -4.53 7.58
C GLN A 70 -3.25 -3.94 6.32
N LEU A 71 -2.43 -3.46 5.41
CA LEU A 71 -2.91 -2.93 4.14
C LEU A 71 -3.57 -4.02 3.27
N ALA A 72 -3.03 -5.25 3.29
CA ALA A 72 -3.67 -6.39 2.63
C ALA A 72 -5.05 -6.71 3.22
N LEU A 73 -5.17 -6.63 4.54
CA LEU A 73 -6.45 -6.80 5.25
C LEU A 73 -7.44 -5.71 4.86
N MET A 74 -7.03 -4.44 4.85
CA MET A 74 -7.90 -3.32 4.45
C MET A 74 -8.39 -3.49 3.01
N LEU A 75 -7.51 -3.86 2.08
CA LEU A 75 -7.86 -4.14 0.69
C LEU A 75 -8.86 -5.29 0.55
N SER A 76 -8.71 -6.37 1.33
CA SER A 76 -9.62 -7.51 1.29
C SER A 76 -11.06 -7.18 1.69
N ARG A 77 -11.29 -6.06 2.38
CA ARG A 77 -12.62 -5.57 2.75
C ARG A 77 -13.33 -4.86 1.60
N VAL A 78 -12.58 -4.31 0.63
CA VAL A 78 -13.13 -3.45 -0.43
C VAL A 78 -13.02 -4.06 -1.82
N VAL A 79 -12.15 -5.05 -2.04
CA VAL A 79 -12.02 -5.78 -3.29
C VAL A 79 -12.00 -7.29 -3.08
N ARG A 80 -12.44 -8.05 -4.09
CA ARG A 80 -12.41 -9.52 -4.07
C ARG A 80 -11.00 -10.02 -4.38
N ILE A 81 -10.26 -10.36 -3.35
CA ILE A 81 -8.92 -10.94 -3.50
C ILE A 81 -9.02 -12.45 -3.39
N ASP A 82 -8.60 -13.16 -4.43
CA ASP A 82 -8.52 -14.61 -4.44
C ASP A 82 -7.25 -15.07 -3.70
N PRO A 83 -7.38 -15.78 -2.59
CA PRO A 83 -6.23 -16.33 -1.87
C PRO A 83 -5.58 -17.51 -2.60
N THR A 84 -6.29 -18.09 -3.58
CA THR A 84 -5.82 -19.23 -4.37
C THR A 84 -5.07 -18.76 -5.63
N PRO A 85 -4.38 -19.64 -6.34
CA PRO A 85 -3.76 -19.27 -7.61
C PRO A 85 -4.76 -19.12 -8.77
N PHE A 86 -6.07 -19.35 -8.57
CA PHE A 86 -7.03 -19.46 -9.66
C PHE A 86 -7.18 -18.16 -10.46
N THR A 87 -7.44 -17.04 -9.82
CA THR A 87 -7.55 -15.72 -10.51
C THR A 87 -6.27 -15.37 -11.26
N ARG A 88 -5.10 -15.68 -10.70
CA ARG A 88 -3.82 -15.52 -11.39
C ARG A 88 -3.74 -16.39 -12.66
N ILE A 89 -4.21 -17.64 -12.60
CA ILE A 89 -4.27 -18.53 -13.75
C ILE A 89 -5.25 -18.00 -14.79
N CYS A 90 -6.42 -17.50 -14.38
CA CYS A 90 -7.35 -16.83 -15.29
C CYS A 90 -6.70 -15.66 -16.03
N ALA A 91 -5.98 -14.80 -15.33
CA ALA A 91 -5.25 -13.69 -15.93
C ALA A 91 -4.18 -14.16 -16.94
N MET A 92 -3.44 -15.24 -16.61
CA MET A 92 -2.47 -15.84 -17.55
C MET A 92 -3.15 -16.43 -18.79
N VAL A 93 -4.23 -17.18 -18.62
CA VAL A 93 -5.01 -17.75 -19.74
C VAL A 93 -5.63 -16.63 -20.58
N ASN A 94 -6.16 -15.57 -19.95
CA ASN A 94 -6.71 -14.42 -20.65
C ASN A 94 -5.71 -13.80 -21.65
N ARG A 95 -4.43 -13.72 -21.29
CA ARG A 95 -3.37 -13.14 -22.13
C ARG A 95 -3.04 -13.96 -23.39
N LEU A 96 -3.54 -15.21 -23.48
CA LEU A 96 -3.41 -16.04 -24.69
C LEU A 96 -4.39 -15.62 -25.80
N PHE A 97 -5.36 -14.76 -25.50
CA PHE A 97 -6.39 -14.33 -26.45
C PHE A 97 -6.18 -12.89 -26.90
N ALA A 98 -6.48 -12.59 -28.16
CA ALA A 98 -6.47 -11.22 -28.66
C ALA A 98 -7.45 -10.32 -27.87
N GLY A 99 -7.10 -9.05 -27.65
CA GLY A 99 -7.92 -8.10 -26.90
C GLY A 99 -8.00 -8.38 -25.39
N TRP A 100 -7.06 -9.13 -24.83
CA TRP A 100 -6.98 -9.48 -23.40
C TRP A 100 -6.98 -8.26 -22.47
N GLN A 101 -6.49 -7.12 -22.95
CA GLN A 101 -6.40 -5.87 -22.18
C GLN A 101 -7.76 -5.40 -21.66
N LYS A 102 -8.85 -5.66 -22.40
CA LYS A 102 -10.22 -5.31 -21.99
C LYS A 102 -10.68 -6.04 -20.73
N HIS A 103 -10.06 -7.17 -20.43
CA HIS A 103 -10.37 -8.04 -19.30
C HIS A 103 -9.26 -8.04 -18.24
N GLU A 104 -8.34 -7.10 -18.30
CA GLU A 104 -7.29 -6.93 -17.30
C GLU A 104 -7.33 -5.51 -16.71
N ILE A 105 -7.09 -5.41 -15.42
CA ILE A 105 -6.99 -4.13 -14.72
C ILE A 105 -5.52 -3.88 -14.46
N ASP A 106 -4.96 -2.90 -15.17
CA ASP A 106 -3.57 -2.49 -14.99
C ASP A 106 -3.48 -1.31 -14.03
N THR A 107 -3.24 -1.62 -12.75
CA THR A 107 -3.10 -0.60 -11.72
C THR A 107 -1.78 0.18 -11.81
N LEU A 108 -0.82 -0.20 -12.66
CA LEU A 108 0.35 0.64 -12.92
C LEU A 108 0.03 1.85 -13.77
N GLN A 109 -1.03 1.78 -14.59
CA GLN A 109 -1.49 2.93 -15.37
C GLN A 109 -2.33 3.91 -14.54
N VAL A 110 -2.86 3.47 -13.41
CA VAL A 110 -3.62 4.30 -12.44
C VAL A 110 -2.73 4.68 -11.26
N ASP A 111 -1.51 5.12 -11.51
CA ASP A 111 -0.57 5.55 -10.47
C ASP A 111 -0.67 7.04 -10.13
N ARG A 112 -1.56 7.75 -10.81
CA ARG A 112 -1.78 9.21 -10.66
C ARG A 112 -3.26 9.54 -10.70
N ASP A 113 -3.66 10.39 -9.82
CA ASP A 113 -5.03 10.94 -9.80
C ASP A 113 -5.21 12.05 -10.83
N VAL A 114 -5.22 11.68 -12.11
CA VAL A 114 -5.37 12.65 -13.24
C VAL A 114 -6.74 13.32 -13.29
N ALA A 115 -7.74 12.76 -12.62
CA ALA A 115 -9.11 13.28 -12.60
C ALA A 115 -9.44 14.04 -11.30
N ASN A 116 -8.46 14.22 -10.41
CA ASN A 116 -8.60 14.83 -9.08
C ASN A 116 -9.74 14.17 -8.26
N LEU A 117 -9.78 12.85 -8.28
CA LEU A 117 -10.81 12.07 -7.59
C LEU A 117 -10.57 12.05 -6.08
N PHE A 118 -9.33 12.16 -5.63
CA PHE A 118 -8.98 12.26 -4.22
C PHE A 118 -9.55 13.50 -3.54
N ASP A 119 -9.79 14.58 -4.28
CA ASP A 119 -10.44 15.77 -3.77
C ASP A 119 -11.98 15.64 -3.75
N LYS A 120 -12.53 14.73 -4.57
CA LYS A 120 -13.99 14.53 -4.73
C LYS A 120 -14.54 13.43 -3.82
N TYR A 121 -13.73 12.43 -3.51
CA TYR A 121 -14.16 11.25 -2.74
C TYR A 121 -13.31 11.10 -1.47
N PRO A 122 -13.94 10.69 -0.35
CA PRO A 122 -13.18 10.34 0.84
C PRO A 122 -12.31 9.11 0.58
N PRO A 123 -11.28 8.86 1.41
CA PRO A 123 -10.47 7.65 1.35
C PRO A 123 -11.35 6.40 1.33
N GLN A 124 -11.05 5.49 0.40
CA GLN A 124 -11.79 4.23 0.24
C GLN A 124 -11.24 3.12 1.15
N LEU A 125 -9.98 3.24 1.57
CA LEU A 125 -9.40 2.38 2.59
C LEU A 125 -9.58 3.04 3.95
N SER A 126 -10.19 2.33 4.89
CA SER A 126 -10.49 2.85 6.22
C SER A 126 -10.17 1.83 7.32
N PHE A 127 -9.87 2.33 8.51
CA PHE A 127 -9.76 1.53 9.72
C PHE A 127 -11.15 1.24 10.30
N THR A 128 -11.29 0.09 10.96
CA THR A 128 -12.47 -0.19 11.78
C THR A 128 -12.38 0.60 13.11
N PRO A 129 -13.51 0.76 13.83
CA PRO A 129 -13.47 1.39 15.16
C PRO A 129 -12.51 0.72 16.14
N GLU A 130 -12.41 -0.61 16.08
CA GLU A 130 -11.51 -1.42 16.93
C GLU A 130 -10.03 -1.15 16.54
N GLU A 131 -9.76 -1.02 15.25
CA GLU A 131 -8.42 -0.67 14.77
C GLU A 131 -8.03 0.76 15.17
N ILE A 132 -8.97 1.70 15.16
CA ILE A 132 -8.72 3.07 15.63
C ILE A 132 -8.37 3.06 17.12
N ALA A 133 -9.17 2.41 17.97
CA ALA A 133 -8.91 2.30 19.40
C ALA A 133 -7.58 1.58 19.69
N HIS A 134 -7.25 0.55 18.90
CA HIS A 134 -5.94 -0.11 18.97
C HIS A 134 -4.80 0.85 18.63
N GLY A 135 -4.94 1.62 17.56
CA GLY A 135 -3.94 2.61 17.12
C GLY A 135 -3.67 3.68 18.18
N GLU A 136 -4.71 4.23 18.79
CA GLU A 136 -4.61 5.19 19.90
C GLU A 136 -3.86 4.60 21.10
N THR A 137 -4.18 3.35 21.45
CA THR A 137 -3.47 2.62 22.51
C THR A 137 -1.99 2.45 22.18
N GLN A 138 -1.65 2.14 20.95
CA GLN A 138 -0.25 1.99 20.51
C GLN A 138 0.49 3.34 20.49
N LEU A 139 -0.16 4.42 20.05
CA LEU A 139 0.42 5.77 20.14
C LEU A 139 0.80 6.12 21.58
N ALA A 140 -0.10 5.88 22.53
CA ALA A 140 0.18 6.12 23.95
C ALA A 140 1.37 5.27 24.44
N ARG A 141 1.47 3.99 24.04
CA ARG A 141 2.63 3.12 24.37
C ARG A 141 3.94 3.61 23.76
N MET A 142 3.88 4.24 22.58
CA MET A 142 5.04 4.87 21.93
C MET A 142 5.42 6.21 22.60
N GLY A 143 4.67 6.67 23.59
CA GLY A 143 4.90 7.94 24.29
C GLY A 143 4.34 9.15 23.56
N ILE A 144 3.44 8.97 22.60
CA ILE A 144 2.72 10.04 21.89
C ILE A 144 1.39 10.26 22.61
N PRO A 145 1.19 11.38 23.32
CA PRO A 145 -0.04 11.67 24.04
C PRO A 145 -1.22 11.89 23.10
N GLU A 146 -2.42 11.68 23.60
CA GLU A 146 -3.65 12.04 22.88
C GLU A 146 -3.64 13.53 22.47
N GLY A 147 -4.05 13.80 21.23
CA GLY A 147 -4.06 15.14 20.65
C GLY A 147 -2.68 15.71 20.28
N ALA A 148 -1.60 14.98 20.55
CA ALA A 148 -0.27 15.42 20.12
C ALA A 148 -0.15 15.38 18.60
N LYS A 149 0.58 16.35 18.04
CA LYS A 149 0.89 16.41 16.61
C LYS A 149 2.17 15.64 16.32
N TRP A 150 2.15 14.81 15.29
CA TRP A 150 3.38 14.13 14.85
C TRP A 150 3.60 14.28 13.34
N VAL A 151 4.83 14.04 12.94
CA VAL A 151 5.27 13.98 11.54
C VAL A 151 6.00 12.67 11.29
N CYS A 152 5.75 12.07 10.15
CA CYS A 152 6.46 10.88 9.69
C CYS A 152 7.74 11.29 8.96
N LEU A 153 8.89 10.92 9.51
CA LEU A 153 10.19 11.11 8.87
C LEU A 153 10.53 9.89 8.03
N ILE A 154 10.40 10.00 6.71
CA ILE A 154 10.67 8.92 5.77
C ILE A 154 12.05 9.16 5.15
N VAL A 155 13.03 8.37 5.57
CA VAL A 155 14.40 8.41 5.03
C VAL A 155 14.73 7.03 4.46
N ARG A 156 14.82 6.95 3.14
CA ARG A 156 15.17 5.72 2.45
C ARG A 156 16.68 5.54 2.46
N ASP A 157 17.13 4.35 2.81
CA ASP A 157 18.51 3.90 2.65
C ASP A 157 18.60 2.66 1.72
N ALA A 158 19.77 2.05 1.63
CA ALA A 158 20.03 0.91 0.76
C ALA A 158 19.52 -0.44 1.30
N ALA A 159 19.02 -0.50 2.54
CA ALA A 159 18.68 -1.76 3.20
C ALA A 159 17.63 -2.57 2.42
N LYS A 160 16.59 -1.90 1.93
CA LYS A 160 15.46 -2.57 1.26
C LYS A 160 15.83 -3.17 -0.10
N HIS A 161 16.74 -2.55 -0.84
CA HIS A 161 17.06 -2.94 -2.22
C HIS A 161 18.57 -2.91 -2.48
N PRO A 162 19.39 -3.66 -1.74
CA PRO A 162 20.84 -3.63 -1.88
C PRO A 162 21.32 -4.11 -3.27
N HIS A 163 20.50 -4.91 -3.95
CA HIS A 163 20.76 -5.46 -5.27
C HIS A 163 20.31 -4.56 -6.44
N LEU A 164 19.76 -3.38 -6.16
CA LEU A 164 19.29 -2.42 -7.17
C LEU A 164 20.09 -1.11 -7.12
N PRO A 165 21.37 -1.11 -7.54
CA PRO A 165 22.26 0.05 -7.40
C PRO A 165 21.80 1.28 -8.20
N TYR A 166 21.03 1.08 -9.28
CA TYR A 166 20.45 2.18 -10.06
C TYR A 166 19.40 3.00 -9.29
N HIS A 167 18.97 2.54 -8.11
CA HIS A 167 18.09 3.31 -7.22
C HIS A 167 18.85 4.07 -6.12
N SER A 168 20.19 4.03 -6.11
CA SER A 168 21.02 4.67 -5.07
C SER A 168 20.82 6.18 -4.96
N TYR A 169 20.47 6.86 -6.05
CA TYR A 169 20.18 8.30 -6.08
C TYR A 169 19.01 8.70 -5.14
N ARG A 170 18.20 7.72 -4.70
CA ARG A 170 17.09 7.93 -3.77
C ARG A 170 17.47 7.66 -2.32
N ASN A 171 18.67 7.16 -2.07
CA ASN A 171 19.13 6.88 -0.71
C ASN A 171 19.61 8.16 -0.05
N ALA A 172 19.31 8.28 1.22
CA ALA A 172 19.74 9.41 2.05
C ALA A 172 20.30 8.88 3.37
N ASP A 173 21.17 9.69 3.98
CA ASP A 173 21.73 9.39 5.30
C ASP A 173 20.77 9.92 6.37
N ILE A 174 20.41 9.05 7.31
CA ILE A 174 19.55 9.41 8.44
C ILE A 174 20.22 10.46 9.32
N ALA A 175 21.55 10.48 9.42
CA ALA A 175 22.29 11.48 10.21
C ALA A 175 22.11 12.90 9.65
N ALA A 176 22.04 13.05 8.34
CA ALA A 176 21.78 14.34 7.70
C ALA A 176 20.38 14.90 8.00
N HIS A 177 19.43 14.05 8.41
CA HIS A 177 18.05 14.45 8.76
C HIS A 177 17.86 14.70 10.26
N ALA A 178 18.86 14.37 11.08
CA ALA A 178 18.79 14.55 12.54
C ALA A 178 18.55 16.02 12.97
N PRO A 179 19.20 17.04 12.37
CA PRO A 179 18.92 18.44 12.72
C PRO A 179 17.48 18.87 12.45
N ALA A 180 16.90 18.42 11.34
CA ALA A 180 15.50 18.72 11.01
C ALA A 180 14.53 18.05 11.99
N ALA A 181 14.80 16.78 12.35
CA ALA A 181 14.02 16.08 13.35
C ALA A 181 14.06 16.78 14.71
N LEU A 182 15.23 17.26 15.14
CA LEU A 182 15.38 18.01 16.39
C LEU A 182 14.61 19.32 16.35
N ALA A 183 14.75 20.10 15.28
CA ALA A 183 14.04 21.36 15.12
C ALA A 183 12.51 21.21 15.14
N LEU A 184 11.98 20.11 14.62
CA LEU A 184 10.55 19.78 14.70
C LEU A 184 10.15 19.40 16.13
N ALA A 185 10.97 18.59 16.81
CA ALA A 185 10.72 18.20 18.19
C ALA A 185 10.73 19.39 19.16
N GLU A 186 11.63 20.35 18.96
CA GLU A 186 11.70 21.62 19.71
C GLU A 186 10.46 22.51 19.49
N ARG A 187 9.86 22.44 18.30
CA ARG A 187 8.59 23.11 17.97
C ARG A 187 7.35 22.38 18.51
N GLY A 188 7.54 21.29 19.25
CA GLY A 188 6.47 20.57 19.92
C GLY A 188 5.90 19.39 19.13
N TYR A 189 6.40 19.08 17.94
CA TYR A 189 5.96 17.90 17.17
C TYR A 189 6.65 16.64 17.71
N TYR A 190 5.94 15.53 17.62
CA TYR A 190 6.56 14.21 17.68
C TYR A 190 7.08 13.84 16.30
N VAL A 191 8.31 13.40 16.22
CA VAL A 191 8.93 12.96 14.95
C VAL A 191 9.05 11.44 14.98
N VAL A 192 8.33 10.76 14.11
CA VAL A 192 8.32 9.31 14.03
C VAL A 192 9.09 8.89 12.78
N ARG A 193 10.29 8.31 13.00
CA ARG A 193 11.06 7.78 11.88
C ARG A 193 10.41 6.51 11.38
N MET A 194 9.97 6.52 10.12
CA MET A 194 9.35 5.40 9.43
C MET A 194 10.39 4.55 8.71
N GLY A 195 10.07 3.29 8.46
CA GLY A 195 10.87 2.36 7.68
C GLY A 195 10.66 0.92 8.15
N LYS A 196 10.74 -0.04 7.24
CA LYS A 196 10.67 -1.48 7.56
C LYS A 196 12.07 -2.09 7.63
N ASP A 197 12.87 -1.78 6.62
CA ASP A 197 14.25 -2.25 6.50
C ASP A 197 15.15 -1.01 6.51
N VAL A 198 16.00 -0.87 7.50
CA VAL A 198 16.89 0.28 7.68
C VAL A 198 18.27 -0.16 8.11
N LEU A 199 19.32 0.55 7.64
CA LEU A 199 20.73 0.23 7.94
C LEU A 199 21.14 0.69 9.34
N HIS A 200 20.70 1.87 9.74
CA HIS A 200 21.17 2.52 10.97
C HIS A 200 20.01 3.06 11.79
N PRO A 201 20.09 3.01 13.13
CA PRO A 201 19.14 3.68 13.99
C PRO A 201 19.25 5.21 13.88
N MET A 202 18.24 5.91 14.41
CA MET A 202 18.28 7.37 14.54
C MET A 202 19.45 7.79 15.44
N PRO A 203 20.36 8.68 14.97
CA PRO A 203 21.61 8.99 15.69
C PRO A 203 21.41 9.90 16.90
N ILE A 204 20.21 10.43 17.12
CA ILE A 204 19.87 11.32 18.24
C ILE A 204 18.77 10.69 19.11
N LYS A 205 18.82 10.99 20.41
CA LYS A 205 17.80 10.61 21.39
C LYS A 205 17.09 11.87 21.88
N HIS A 206 15.78 11.92 21.73
CA HIS A 206 14.96 13.01 22.24
C HIS A 206 13.57 12.45 22.61
N PRO A 207 12.91 12.92 23.69
CA PRO A 207 11.61 12.37 24.12
C PRO A 207 10.51 12.42 23.07
N ARG A 208 10.60 13.35 22.10
CA ARG A 208 9.64 13.47 20.99
C ARG A 208 10.16 12.91 19.67
N ILE A 209 11.29 12.21 19.66
CA ILE A 209 11.81 11.56 18.46
C ILE A 209 11.77 10.06 18.68
N ILE A 210 10.95 9.37 17.89
CA ILE A 210 10.66 7.94 18.00
C ILE A 210 11.21 7.24 16.77
N ASP A 211 12.16 6.33 16.98
CA ASP A 211 12.70 5.49 15.92
C ASP A 211 11.82 4.24 15.74
N PHE A 212 10.65 4.43 15.11
CA PHE A 212 9.71 3.35 14.87
C PHE A 212 10.29 2.29 13.91
N ALA A 213 11.22 2.67 13.04
CA ALA A 213 11.87 1.74 12.12
C ALA A 213 12.59 0.58 12.83
N MET A 214 13.05 0.78 14.07
CA MET A 214 13.72 -0.26 14.87
C MET A 214 12.76 -1.22 15.56
N GLN A 215 11.46 -0.93 15.55
CA GLN A 215 10.40 -1.73 16.17
C GLN A 215 9.18 -1.80 15.23
N TYR A 216 9.44 -1.92 13.95
CA TYR A 216 8.43 -1.86 12.90
C TYR A 216 7.28 -2.85 13.12
N ASP A 217 6.09 -2.36 12.94
CA ASP A 217 4.84 -3.11 12.92
C ASP A 217 4.01 -2.72 11.71
N ASP A 218 3.42 -3.71 11.02
CA ASP A 218 2.66 -3.50 9.80
C ASP A 218 1.41 -2.64 10.01
N PHE A 219 0.70 -2.83 11.14
CA PHE A 219 -0.47 -2.04 11.50
C PHE A 219 -0.09 -0.59 11.76
N MET A 220 0.87 -0.37 12.67
CA MET A 220 1.27 0.98 13.05
C MET A 220 1.91 1.75 11.90
N ALA A 221 2.58 1.08 10.96
CA ALA A 221 3.12 1.74 9.77
C ALA A 221 2.01 2.37 8.91
N VAL A 222 0.86 1.71 8.78
CA VAL A 222 -0.30 2.23 8.04
C VAL A 222 -1.03 3.28 8.88
N TYR A 223 -1.22 3.01 10.18
CA TYR A 223 -1.94 3.91 11.09
C TYR A 223 -1.25 5.26 11.22
N LEU A 224 0.06 5.28 11.47
CA LEU A 224 0.86 6.52 11.57
C LEU A 224 0.79 7.34 10.28
N GLY A 225 0.95 6.68 9.13
CA GLY A 225 0.89 7.35 7.83
C GLY A 225 -0.49 7.90 7.47
N ALA A 226 -1.56 7.26 7.92
CA ALA A 226 -2.93 7.69 7.64
C ALA A 226 -3.40 8.87 8.53
N HIS A 227 -2.83 9.01 9.73
CA HIS A 227 -3.24 10.02 10.72
C HIS A 227 -2.21 11.14 10.91
N GLU A 228 -1.26 11.26 9.99
CA GLU A 228 -0.25 12.32 10.01
C GLU A 228 -0.87 13.71 9.87
N VAL A 229 -0.40 14.67 10.68
CA VAL A 229 -0.93 16.05 10.72
C VAL A 229 -0.53 16.88 9.49
N THR A 230 0.53 16.49 8.78
CA THR A 230 1.02 17.25 7.63
C THR A 230 0.71 16.55 6.33
N SER A 231 -0.33 17.00 5.67
CA SER A 231 -0.79 16.51 4.37
C SER A 231 0.21 16.67 3.20
N ALA A 232 1.38 17.23 3.44
CA ALA A 232 2.34 17.54 2.37
C ALA A 232 3.37 16.43 2.10
N ALA A 233 3.56 15.47 3.01
CA ALA A 233 4.61 14.45 2.89
C ALA A 233 4.11 13.01 2.75
N CYS A 234 2.86 12.73 3.07
CA CYS A 234 2.29 11.38 2.97
C CYS A 234 1.32 11.30 1.79
N VAL A 235 1.84 10.92 0.64
CA VAL A 235 1.10 10.76 -0.63
C VAL A 235 0.19 9.52 -0.62
N TYR A 236 0.15 8.73 0.45
CA TYR A 236 -0.48 7.41 0.43
C TYR A 236 -1.84 7.31 1.11
N PHE A 237 -2.17 8.26 1.98
CA PHE A 237 -3.46 8.30 2.67
C PHE A 237 -3.87 9.75 2.86
N ARG A 238 -4.94 10.14 2.23
CA ARG A 238 -5.67 11.36 2.57
C ARG A 238 -6.84 11.04 3.45
#